data_32cd8bdfbb25aaf7dbc32b1c5429682c
#
_entry.id   32cd8bdfbb25aaf7dbc32b1c5429682c
#
_cell.length_a   1.000
_cell.length_b   1.000
_cell.length_c   1.000
_cell.angle_alpha   90.00
_cell.angle_beta   90.00
_cell.angle_gamma   90.00
#
_symmetry.space_group_name_H-M   'P 1'
#
loop_
_entity.id
_entity.type
_entity.pdbx_description
1 polymer ?
#
loop_
_entity_poly.entity_id
_entity_poly.type
_entity_poly.pdbx_seq_one_letter_code
_entity_poly.pdbx_strand_id
1 'polypeptide(L)'
;MLFLGLQVLLAFLHTAEGSIKVAESYWTLKPNELVVDEDVVKYGSKVLVPLMCGEMFDGQDVVWRRDSGEELEERGNRILVMVEERRGGTYTCYSREGTYLNHTLVLVQWPYRKIIKDTPEKGFIHCSTKNYSGSFQCSWTWDDKRAGKVALVKAVRAHSGGNISCSLNSSGHGITCYDHEYCPYSEELDNINLTIYFRSNYVVESYSQRFQISDIVKPDMVNIIKKNNTLELQYPNTWNAPFSYFPLTFQVKEIRCRKKSDCDCASRQSSKVNLIQDQHWPLKKGVTVCVRVQDDLCSSAWSEWTQYKYVLEISIFTVFY
;
A
#
# COMPACT_ATOMS: atom_id res chain seq x y z
N MET A 1 72.96 25.69 -11.47
CA MET A 1 71.60 25.30 -11.90
C MET A 1 71.20 23.97 -11.30
N LEU A 2 71.04 23.85 -9.97
CA LEU A 2 70.71 22.57 -9.31
C LEU A 2 69.94 22.77 -7.99
N PHE A 3 69.19 23.89 -7.89
CA PHE A 3 68.39 24.20 -6.68
C PHE A 3 66.90 24.47 -6.96
N LEU A 4 66.43 24.33 -8.20
CA LEU A 4 65.01 24.54 -8.56
C LEU A 4 64.20 23.25 -8.72
N GLY A 5 64.83 22.07 -8.59
CA GLY A 5 64.16 20.80 -8.80
C GLY A 5 63.54 20.15 -7.56
N LEU A 6 63.81 20.66 -6.34
CA LEU A 6 63.41 19.99 -5.08
C LEU A 6 62.19 20.65 -4.41
N GLN A 7 61.71 21.79 -4.89
CA GLN A 7 60.50 22.43 -4.32
C GLN A 7 59.20 22.07 -5.03
N VAL A 8 59.24 21.45 -6.20
CA VAL A 8 58.01 21.03 -6.91
C VAL A 8 57.52 19.66 -6.50
N LEU A 9 58.36 18.85 -5.83
CA LEU A 9 57.95 17.47 -5.38
C LEU A 9 57.29 17.43 -3.98
N LEU A 10 57.30 18.55 -3.25
CA LEU A 10 56.66 18.64 -1.91
C LEU A 10 55.22 19.22 -1.93
N ALA A 11 54.73 19.67 -3.07
CA ALA A 11 53.39 20.23 -3.21
C ALA A 11 52.29 19.23 -3.59
N PHE A 12 52.65 17.97 -3.85
CA PHE A 12 51.68 16.91 -4.21
C PHE A 12 51.36 15.90 -3.06
N LEU A 13 51.83 16.17 -1.86
CA LEU A 13 51.53 15.34 -0.66
C LEU A 13 50.49 16.00 0.27
N HIS A 14 49.75 17.00 -0.18
CA HIS A 14 48.51 17.38 0.54
C HIS A 14 47.41 16.46 0.06
N THR A 15 47.41 15.26 0.65
CA THR A 15 46.31 14.43 1.04
C THR A 15 44.94 15.03 0.72
N ALA A 16 44.33 14.48 -0.32
CA ALA A 16 42.91 14.35 -0.37
C ALA A 16 42.49 13.48 0.86
N GLU A 17 42.34 14.07 2.05
CA GLU A 17 41.43 13.58 3.05
C GLU A 17 40.03 13.72 2.48
N GLY A 18 39.70 12.80 1.57
CA GLY A 18 38.33 12.47 1.28
C GLY A 18 37.73 12.00 2.58
N SER A 19 36.99 12.86 3.26
CA SER A 19 36.06 12.47 4.29
C SER A 19 35.21 11.34 3.69
N ILE A 20 35.54 10.11 3.99
CA ILE A 20 34.68 8.96 3.77
C ILE A 20 33.46 9.26 4.66
N LYS A 21 32.43 9.88 4.08
CA LYS A 21 31.08 9.83 4.66
C LYS A 21 30.76 8.35 4.70
N VAL A 22 30.96 7.73 5.84
CA VAL A 22 30.35 6.45 6.16
C VAL A 22 28.85 6.72 6.00
N ALA A 23 28.28 6.30 4.88
CA ALA A 23 26.84 6.35 4.70
C ALA A 23 26.27 5.60 5.91
N GLU A 24 25.36 6.24 6.62
CA GLU A 24 24.70 5.58 7.75
C GLU A 24 24.06 4.32 7.20
N SER A 25 24.59 3.19 7.57
CA SER A 25 24.15 1.87 7.10
C SER A 25 22.87 1.39 7.79
N TYR A 26 22.23 2.26 8.55
CA TYR A 26 20.98 2.01 9.26
C TYR A 26 20.14 3.30 9.38
N TRP A 27 18.84 3.12 9.62
CA TRP A 27 17.90 4.22 9.84
C TRP A 27 16.83 3.83 10.86
N THR A 28 16.10 4.81 11.41
CA THR A 28 15.06 4.60 12.41
C THR A 28 13.71 4.39 11.72
N LEU A 29 13.10 3.22 11.91
CA LEU A 29 11.76 2.91 11.42
C LEU A 29 10.69 3.54 12.33
N LYS A 30 10.84 3.32 13.64
CA LYS A 30 10.03 3.85 14.73
C LYS A 30 10.91 4.04 15.97
N PRO A 31 10.43 4.73 17.00
CA PRO A 31 11.13 4.74 18.29
C PRO A 31 11.49 3.30 18.71
N ASN A 32 12.75 3.09 19.05
CA ASN A 32 13.32 1.78 19.43
C ASN A 32 13.29 0.70 18.32
N GLU A 33 13.09 1.07 17.06
CA GLU A 33 13.17 0.15 15.91
C GLU A 33 14.16 0.70 14.88
N LEU A 34 15.31 0.05 14.72
CA LEU A 34 16.35 0.39 13.75
C LEU A 34 16.32 -0.61 12.59
N VAL A 35 16.58 -0.12 11.39
CA VAL A 35 16.68 -0.96 10.18
C VAL A 35 18.06 -0.78 9.59
N VAL A 36 18.77 -1.87 9.38
CA VAL A 36 20.04 -1.92 8.67
C VAL A 36 19.76 -2.09 7.19
N ASP A 37 20.38 -1.24 6.36
CA ASP A 37 20.14 -1.24 4.92
C ASP A 37 20.72 -2.47 4.22
N GLU A 38 20.02 -2.90 3.18
CA GLU A 38 20.32 -4.06 2.35
C GLU A 38 21.70 -4.01 1.71
N ASP A 39 22.08 -2.85 1.17
CA ASP A 39 23.35 -2.71 0.41
C ASP A 39 24.59 -2.98 1.26
N VAL A 40 24.43 -2.94 2.57
CA VAL A 40 25.54 -3.16 3.53
C VAL A 40 25.57 -4.61 4.01
N VAL A 41 24.45 -5.34 3.95
CA VAL A 41 24.34 -6.72 4.45
C VAL A 41 24.44 -7.73 3.31
N LYS A 42 25.45 -7.58 2.45
CA LYS A 42 25.82 -8.64 1.49
C LYS A 42 26.47 -9.83 2.22
N TYR A 43 26.45 -11.00 1.60
CA TYR A 43 27.02 -12.22 2.16
C TYR A 43 28.37 -11.96 2.84
N GLY A 44 28.45 -12.19 4.15
CA GLY A 44 29.66 -12.03 4.96
C GLY A 44 29.98 -10.60 5.41
N SER A 45 29.17 -9.60 5.08
CA SER A 45 29.36 -8.24 5.59
C SER A 45 28.84 -8.10 7.01
N LYS A 46 29.49 -7.25 7.79
CA LYS A 46 29.19 -6.95 9.20
C LYS A 46 28.95 -5.46 9.34
N VAL A 47 27.87 -5.10 9.99
CA VAL A 47 27.52 -3.70 10.27
C VAL A 47 27.53 -3.47 11.76
N LEU A 48 28.24 -2.44 12.20
CA LEU A 48 28.19 -1.98 13.59
C LEU A 48 27.03 -1.00 13.76
N VAL A 49 26.10 -1.35 14.63
CA VAL A 49 24.93 -0.55 14.96
C VAL A 49 25.05 0.00 16.38
N PRO A 50 25.07 1.32 16.59
CA PRO A 50 25.08 1.89 17.93
C PRO A 50 23.69 1.72 18.56
N LEU A 51 23.67 1.21 19.78
CA LEU A 51 22.48 1.13 20.61
C LEU A 51 22.64 2.04 21.81
N MET A 52 21.53 2.65 22.23
CA MET A 52 21.47 3.49 23.44
C MET A 52 20.23 3.08 24.25
N CYS A 53 20.44 2.82 25.54
CA CYS A 53 19.37 2.47 26.47
C CYS A 53 18.43 3.67 26.73
N GLY A 54 18.99 4.85 26.86
CA GLY A 54 18.29 6.12 27.06
C GLY A 54 19.18 7.18 27.70
N GLU A 55 18.96 8.45 27.39
CA GLU A 55 19.79 9.56 27.90
C GLU A 55 19.80 9.61 29.43
N MET A 56 18.69 9.24 30.08
CA MET A 56 18.55 9.22 31.53
C MET A 56 19.45 8.17 32.24
N PHE A 57 20.04 7.25 31.46
CA PHE A 57 20.89 6.18 31.98
C PHE A 57 22.39 6.43 31.71
N ASP A 58 22.77 7.64 31.28
CA ASP A 58 24.17 7.99 31.06
C ASP A 58 24.94 7.90 32.41
N GLY A 59 26.10 7.22 32.36
CA GLY A 59 26.93 6.98 33.55
C GLY A 59 26.47 5.82 34.45
N GLN A 60 25.37 5.15 34.13
CA GLN A 60 24.92 3.96 34.86
C GLN A 60 25.56 2.68 34.28
N ASP A 61 25.69 1.68 35.18
CA ASP A 61 26.13 0.33 34.79
C ASP A 61 24.96 -0.43 34.17
N VAL A 62 24.86 -0.37 32.83
CA VAL A 62 23.79 -0.99 32.07
C VAL A 62 24.28 -2.30 31.47
N VAL A 63 23.49 -3.35 31.64
CA VAL A 63 23.71 -4.70 31.09
C VAL A 63 22.77 -4.92 29.91
N TRP A 64 23.31 -5.45 28.83
CA TRP A 64 22.52 -5.73 27.64
C TRP A 64 22.33 -7.22 27.43
N ARG A 65 21.13 -7.59 26.93
CA ARG A 65 20.79 -8.95 26.53
C ARG A 65 20.20 -8.96 25.13
N ARG A 66 20.56 -9.96 24.35
CA ARG A 66 20.00 -10.20 23.03
C ARG A 66 18.91 -11.25 23.13
N ASP A 67 17.79 -11.00 22.44
CA ASP A 67 16.60 -11.87 22.41
C ASP A 67 16.16 -12.30 23.82
N SER A 68 16.08 -13.59 24.11
CA SER A 68 15.52 -14.06 25.38
C SER A 68 16.58 -14.44 26.43
N GLY A 69 17.88 -14.14 26.25
CA GLY A 69 18.78 -14.51 27.33
C GLY A 69 20.28 -14.45 27.12
N GLU A 70 20.78 -14.22 25.94
CA GLU A 70 22.22 -14.06 25.71
C GLU A 70 22.67 -12.69 26.24
N GLU A 71 23.43 -12.68 27.34
CA GLU A 71 24.04 -11.46 27.90
C GLU A 71 25.25 -11.09 27.02
N LEU A 72 25.31 -9.82 26.61
CA LEU A 72 26.41 -9.28 25.84
C LEU A 72 27.60 -8.95 26.75
N GLU A 73 28.81 -9.03 26.20
CA GLU A 73 30.02 -8.63 26.88
C GLU A 73 30.11 -7.11 27.07
N GLU A 74 29.56 -6.34 26.11
CA GLU A 74 29.51 -4.89 26.13
C GLU A 74 28.55 -4.39 27.20
N ARG A 75 29.00 -3.39 27.96
CA ARG A 75 28.24 -2.78 29.07
C ARG A 75 28.18 -1.27 28.92
N GLY A 76 27.24 -0.67 29.66
CA GLY A 76 27.03 0.76 29.69
C GLY A 76 25.85 1.22 28.88
N ASN A 77 25.51 2.51 28.97
CA ASN A 77 24.34 3.08 28.30
C ASN A 77 24.40 3.01 26.79
N ARG A 78 25.61 3.08 26.21
CA ARG A 78 25.85 3.04 24.76
C ARG A 78 26.77 1.88 24.40
N ILE A 79 26.35 1.04 23.49
CA ILE A 79 27.13 -0.09 23.00
C ILE A 79 27.12 -0.12 21.46
N LEU A 80 28.06 -0.87 20.88
CA LEU A 80 28.07 -1.18 19.44
C LEU A 80 27.79 -2.65 19.27
N VAL A 81 26.74 -3.00 18.54
CA VAL A 81 26.40 -4.39 18.23
C VAL A 81 26.70 -4.70 16.78
N MET A 82 27.23 -5.89 16.56
CA MET A 82 27.54 -6.37 15.21
C MET A 82 26.33 -7.09 14.62
N VAL A 83 25.85 -6.58 13.48
CA VAL A 83 24.76 -7.20 12.71
C VAL A 83 25.36 -7.88 11.49
N GLU A 84 25.16 -9.17 11.37
CA GLU A 84 25.60 -9.98 10.25
C GLU A 84 24.40 -10.45 9.44
N GLU A 85 24.46 -10.34 8.11
CA GLU A 85 23.43 -10.83 7.19
C GLU A 85 21.99 -10.54 7.67
N ARG A 86 21.28 -11.56 8.13
CA ARG A 86 19.85 -11.51 8.53
C ARG A 86 19.66 -11.60 10.03
N ARG A 87 20.73 -11.46 10.79
CA ARG A 87 20.72 -11.65 12.24
C ARG A 87 20.37 -10.36 12.99
N GLY A 88 19.21 -9.76 12.66
CA GLY A 88 18.59 -8.80 13.54
C GLY A 88 18.34 -9.39 14.93
N GLY A 89 17.78 -8.63 15.84
CA GLY A 89 17.50 -9.09 17.19
C GLY A 89 16.78 -8.04 18.03
N THR A 90 16.23 -8.48 19.14
CA THR A 90 15.75 -7.58 20.20
C THR A 90 16.86 -7.44 21.22
N TYR A 91 17.36 -6.23 21.40
CA TYR A 91 18.39 -5.89 22.37
C TYR A 91 17.71 -5.19 23.55
N THR A 92 17.78 -5.77 24.72
CA THR A 92 17.13 -5.28 25.92
C THR A 92 18.19 -4.84 26.94
N CYS A 93 18.04 -3.67 27.51
CA CYS A 93 18.94 -3.16 28.51
C CYS A 93 18.32 -3.23 29.90
N TYR A 94 19.15 -3.54 30.89
CA TYR A 94 18.80 -3.73 32.28
C TYR A 94 19.76 -2.96 33.21
N SER A 95 19.27 -2.56 34.39
CA SER A 95 20.15 -2.10 35.45
C SER A 95 21.00 -3.25 35.95
N ARG A 96 22.03 -2.94 36.75
CA ARG A 96 22.88 -3.95 37.40
C ARG A 96 22.09 -4.90 38.32
N GLU A 97 21.00 -4.43 38.90
CA GLU A 97 20.09 -5.22 39.73
C GLU A 97 19.12 -6.08 38.93
N GLY A 98 19.18 -6.03 37.60
CA GLY A 98 18.32 -6.81 36.67
C GLY A 98 16.96 -6.17 36.39
N THR A 99 16.76 -4.89 36.72
CA THR A 99 15.55 -4.16 36.40
C THR A 99 15.56 -3.80 34.91
N TYR A 100 14.46 -4.12 34.18
CA TYR A 100 14.26 -3.71 32.78
C TYR A 100 14.26 -2.18 32.66
N LEU A 101 15.03 -1.64 31.73
CA LEU A 101 15.11 -0.22 31.44
C LEU A 101 14.49 0.14 30.10
N ASN A 102 14.95 -0.48 29.02
CA ASN A 102 14.48 -0.21 27.66
C ASN A 102 14.83 -1.37 26.73
N HIS A 103 14.40 -1.28 25.45
CA HIS A 103 14.81 -2.21 24.40
C HIS A 103 14.99 -1.50 23.07
N THR A 104 15.77 -2.08 22.19
CA THR A 104 15.88 -1.69 20.78
C THR A 104 15.74 -2.92 19.89
N LEU A 105 14.86 -2.83 18.93
CA LEU A 105 14.69 -3.83 17.91
C LEU A 105 15.55 -3.47 16.72
N VAL A 106 16.49 -4.34 16.35
CA VAL A 106 17.32 -4.20 15.16
C VAL A 106 16.78 -5.13 14.08
N LEU A 107 16.38 -4.53 12.99
CA LEU A 107 15.81 -5.19 11.82
C LEU A 107 16.80 -5.13 10.65
N VAL A 108 16.69 -6.03 9.70
CA VAL A 108 17.48 -6.04 8.46
C VAL A 108 16.54 -5.85 7.29
N GLN A 109 16.80 -4.86 6.44
CA GLN A 109 16.06 -4.68 5.21
C GLN A 109 16.44 -5.78 4.22
N TRP A 110 15.41 -6.40 3.62
CA TRP A 110 15.56 -7.51 2.71
C TRP A 110 15.19 -7.10 1.29
N PRO A 111 16.05 -7.39 0.30
CA PRO A 111 15.80 -7.01 -1.09
C PRO A 111 14.69 -7.82 -1.76
N TYR A 112 14.47 -9.01 -1.25
CA TYR A 112 13.49 -9.92 -1.85
C TYR A 112 12.11 -9.71 -1.25
N ARG A 113 11.13 -9.53 -2.11
CA ARG A 113 9.72 -9.35 -1.74
C ARG A 113 9.03 -10.69 -1.63
N LYS A 114 8.87 -11.20 -0.38
CA LYS A 114 8.32 -12.54 -0.09
C LYS A 114 7.32 -12.57 1.06
N ILE A 115 7.08 -11.43 1.74
CA ILE A 115 6.12 -11.39 2.86
C ILE A 115 4.69 -11.34 2.34
N ILE A 116 4.46 -10.67 1.21
CA ILE A 116 3.16 -10.66 0.55
C ILE A 116 3.27 -11.21 -0.87
N LYS A 117 2.16 -11.78 -1.36
CA LYS A 117 2.09 -12.41 -2.70
C LYS A 117 2.03 -11.36 -3.79
N ASP A 118 2.78 -11.57 -4.86
CA ASP A 118 2.58 -10.89 -6.13
C ASP A 118 1.44 -11.58 -6.88
N THR A 119 0.42 -10.82 -7.25
CA THR A 119 -0.72 -11.33 -8.01
C THR A 119 -0.68 -10.77 -9.43
N PRO A 120 -0.79 -11.61 -10.48
CA PRO A 120 -0.60 -11.18 -11.87
C PRO A 120 -1.46 -10.00 -12.30
N GLU A 121 -2.67 -9.87 -11.71
CA GLU A 121 -3.62 -8.82 -12.08
C GLU A 121 -3.50 -7.55 -11.21
N LYS A 122 -2.96 -7.66 -9.99
CA LYS A 122 -3.01 -6.59 -8.98
C LYS A 122 -1.66 -6.22 -8.40
N GLY A 123 -0.59 -6.95 -8.76
CA GLY A 123 0.72 -6.78 -8.14
C GLY A 123 0.73 -7.17 -6.65
N PHE A 124 1.67 -6.63 -5.92
CA PHE A 124 1.81 -6.86 -4.48
C PHE A 124 0.75 -6.13 -3.66
N ILE A 125 0.47 -4.87 -4.01
CA ILE A 125 -0.49 -4.00 -3.32
C ILE A 125 -1.48 -3.50 -4.36
N HIS A 126 -2.77 -3.58 -4.05
CA HIS A 126 -3.83 -3.07 -4.90
C HIS A 126 -4.56 -1.95 -4.19
N CYS A 127 -4.50 -0.75 -4.75
CA CYS A 127 -5.21 0.42 -4.26
C CYS A 127 -6.45 0.71 -5.11
N SER A 128 -7.51 1.21 -4.48
CA SER A 128 -8.73 1.64 -5.14
C SER A 128 -9.50 2.68 -4.33
N THR A 129 -10.26 3.50 -5.01
CA THR A 129 -11.23 4.42 -4.41
C THR A 129 -12.52 4.43 -5.21
N LYS A 130 -13.62 4.82 -4.59
CA LYS A 130 -14.96 4.86 -5.24
C LYS A 130 -15.25 6.19 -5.93
N ASN A 131 -14.55 7.25 -5.50
CA ASN A 131 -14.78 8.62 -5.91
C ASN A 131 -13.56 9.50 -5.56
N TYR A 132 -13.70 10.82 -5.63
CA TYR A 132 -12.67 11.80 -5.36
C TYR A 132 -12.77 12.43 -3.96
N SER A 133 -13.27 11.69 -2.96
CA SER A 133 -13.42 12.20 -1.58
C SER A 133 -12.15 12.23 -0.75
N GLY A 134 -10.99 11.92 -1.35
CA GLY A 134 -9.71 11.83 -0.64
C GLY A 134 -9.49 10.49 0.09
N SER A 135 -10.52 9.66 0.22
CA SER A 135 -10.40 8.35 0.85
C SER A 135 -10.07 7.27 -0.16
N PHE A 136 -9.06 6.46 0.11
CA PHE A 136 -8.73 5.29 -0.70
C PHE A 136 -8.33 4.09 0.16
N GLN A 137 -8.43 2.91 -0.40
CA GLN A 137 -8.09 1.67 0.28
C GLN A 137 -7.04 0.91 -0.51
N CYS A 138 -6.08 0.32 0.20
CA CYS A 138 -5.10 -0.57 -0.40
C CYS A 138 -5.14 -1.93 0.31
N SER A 139 -5.02 -3.00 -0.44
CA SER A 139 -5.09 -4.37 0.06
C SER A 139 -3.95 -5.22 -0.50
N TRP A 140 -3.64 -6.29 0.21
CA TRP A 140 -2.62 -7.27 -0.15
C TRP A 140 -3.03 -8.67 0.30
N THR A 141 -2.31 -9.66 -0.18
CA THR A 141 -2.45 -11.05 0.23
C THR A 141 -1.14 -11.52 0.87
N TRP A 142 -1.22 -12.01 2.10
CA TRP A 142 -0.06 -12.58 2.78
C TRP A 142 0.45 -13.84 2.06
N ASP A 143 1.76 -14.06 2.09
CA ASP A 143 2.32 -15.34 1.69
C ASP A 143 2.06 -16.38 2.79
N ASP A 144 1.57 -17.57 2.41
CA ASP A 144 1.20 -18.63 3.35
C ASP A 144 2.39 -19.19 4.12
N LYS A 145 3.60 -18.99 3.59
CA LYS A 145 4.84 -19.50 4.18
C LYS A 145 5.49 -18.54 5.17
N ARG A 146 4.98 -17.30 5.28
CA ARG A 146 5.57 -16.26 6.11
C ARG A 146 4.52 -15.48 6.87
N ALA A 147 4.51 -15.65 8.18
CA ALA A 147 3.74 -14.77 9.05
C ALA A 147 4.38 -13.36 9.03
N GLY A 148 3.63 -12.38 8.57
CA GLY A 148 4.05 -11.00 8.50
C GLY A 148 3.12 -10.07 9.25
N LYS A 149 3.59 -8.86 9.52
CA LYS A 149 2.78 -7.76 10.03
C LYS A 149 3.22 -6.44 9.39
N VAL A 150 2.31 -5.48 9.33
CA VAL A 150 2.64 -4.12 8.92
C VAL A 150 3.50 -3.47 10.00
N ALA A 151 4.68 -3.00 9.60
CA ALA A 151 5.60 -2.30 10.48
C ALA A 151 5.38 -0.78 10.40
N LEU A 152 5.30 -0.22 9.18
CA LEU A 152 5.09 1.20 8.96
C LEU A 152 4.37 1.43 7.63
N VAL A 153 3.53 2.46 7.57
CA VAL A 153 2.95 2.99 6.33
C VAL A 153 3.39 4.44 6.19
N LYS A 154 3.95 4.78 5.04
CA LYS A 154 4.26 6.16 4.64
C LYS A 154 3.48 6.47 3.38
N ALA A 155 2.64 7.48 3.41
CA ALA A 155 1.90 7.98 2.25
C ALA A 155 2.02 9.49 2.21
N VAL A 156 2.55 10.02 1.12
CA VAL A 156 2.79 11.46 0.95
C VAL A 156 2.48 11.89 -0.48
N ARG A 157 2.05 13.13 -0.64
CA ARG A 157 1.96 13.77 -1.95
C ARG A 157 3.36 14.07 -2.48
N ALA A 158 3.61 13.75 -3.73
CA ALA A 158 4.95 13.84 -4.32
C ALA A 158 5.43 15.29 -4.48
N HIS A 159 4.54 16.23 -4.78
CA HIS A 159 4.88 17.64 -5.00
C HIS A 159 4.76 18.47 -3.71
N SER A 160 3.63 18.44 -3.06
CA SER A 160 3.40 19.27 -1.87
C SER A 160 4.10 18.73 -0.63
N GLY A 161 4.45 17.44 -0.61
CA GLY A 161 4.92 16.76 0.60
C GLY A 161 3.82 16.56 1.65
N GLY A 162 2.56 16.85 1.29
CA GLY A 162 1.41 16.69 2.17
C GLY A 162 1.29 15.27 2.70
N ASN A 163 1.09 15.14 4.01
CA ASN A 163 1.00 13.85 4.68
C ASN A 163 -0.41 13.27 4.57
N ILE A 164 -0.49 12.00 4.19
CA ILE A 164 -1.73 11.25 4.06
C ILE A 164 -1.85 10.32 5.27
N SER A 165 -2.98 10.40 5.97
CA SER A 165 -3.24 9.57 7.13
C SER A 165 -3.71 8.18 6.72
N CYS A 166 -3.06 7.12 7.22
CA CYS A 166 -3.45 5.74 6.93
C CYS A 166 -3.68 4.95 8.21
N SER A 167 -4.73 4.12 8.22
CA SER A 167 -5.05 3.19 9.30
C SER A 167 -5.13 1.75 8.79
N LEU A 168 -4.67 0.81 9.61
CA LEU A 168 -4.75 -0.61 9.30
C LEU A 168 -6.19 -1.10 9.47
N ASN A 169 -6.67 -1.88 8.51
CA ASN A 169 -7.99 -2.51 8.58
C ASN A 169 -8.01 -3.62 9.64
N SER A 170 -9.16 -3.86 10.25
CA SER A 170 -9.34 -4.90 11.28
C SER A 170 -8.97 -6.31 10.81
N SER A 171 -9.08 -6.58 9.51
CA SER A 171 -8.67 -7.85 8.90
C SER A 171 -7.14 -8.04 8.83
N GLY A 172 -6.35 -6.97 8.95
CA GLY A 172 -4.90 -7.01 8.74
C GLY A 172 -4.44 -7.20 7.29
N HIS A 173 -5.38 -7.22 6.32
CA HIS A 173 -5.09 -7.44 4.89
C HIS A 173 -5.16 -6.15 4.06
N GLY A 174 -5.22 -5.00 4.68
CA GLY A 174 -5.31 -3.73 3.98
C GLY A 174 -5.22 -2.52 4.90
N ILE A 175 -5.15 -1.37 4.27
CA ILE A 175 -5.17 -0.05 4.90
C ILE A 175 -6.27 0.80 4.28
N THR A 176 -6.79 1.73 5.07
CA THR A 176 -7.62 2.84 4.60
C THR A 176 -6.85 4.12 4.81
N CYS A 177 -6.67 4.90 3.76
CA CYS A 177 -5.94 6.16 3.77
C CYS A 177 -6.90 7.32 3.49
N TYR A 178 -6.57 8.48 4.06
CA TYR A 178 -7.29 9.71 3.82
C TYR A 178 -6.31 10.84 3.52
N ASP A 179 -6.49 11.45 2.37
CA ASP A 179 -5.75 12.60 1.90
C ASP A 179 -6.49 13.87 2.30
N HIS A 180 -5.93 14.65 3.21
CA HIS A 180 -6.55 15.87 3.72
C HIS A 180 -6.54 17.04 2.72
N GLU A 181 -5.70 16.95 1.69
CA GLU A 181 -5.56 17.95 0.63
C GLU A 181 -6.21 17.49 -0.68
N TYR A 182 -7.18 16.57 -0.61
CA TYR A 182 -7.84 16.02 -1.80
C TYR A 182 -8.56 17.09 -2.64
N CYS A 183 -8.61 16.85 -3.96
CA CYS A 183 -9.35 17.66 -4.91
C CYS A 183 -10.53 16.87 -5.51
N PRO A 184 -11.78 17.25 -5.24
CA PRO A 184 -12.95 16.52 -5.73
C PRO A 184 -13.20 16.70 -7.23
N TYR A 185 -12.52 17.62 -7.88
CA TYR A 185 -12.65 17.90 -9.31
C TYR A 185 -11.75 17.07 -10.20
N SER A 186 -11.00 16.15 -9.64
CA SER A 186 -10.00 15.29 -10.33
C SER A 186 -8.98 16.03 -11.22
N GLU A 187 -8.87 17.35 -11.05
CA GLU A 187 -7.90 18.17 -11.79
C GLU A 187 -6.48 18.03 -11.24
N GLU A 188 -6.35 17.33 -10.13
CA GLU A 188 -5.10 17.18 -9.44
C GLU A 188 -4.21 16.14 -10.10
N LEU A 189 -3.07 16.61 -10.58
CA LEU A 189 -2.04 15.78 -11.21
C LEU A 189 -0.95 15.30 -10.24
N ASP A 190 -1.09 15.61 -8.94
CA ASP A 190 -0.10 15.21 -7.96
C ASP A 190 -0.15 13.70 -7.71
N ASN A 191 1.02 13.10 -7.68
CA ASN A 191 1.15 11.69 -7.40
C ASN A 191 1.19 11.43 -5.90
N ILE A 192 0.62 10.33 -5.49
CA ILE A 192 0.78 9.78 -4.14
C ILE A 192 1.92 8.77 -4.17
N ASN A 193 2.91 8.97 -3.30
CA ASN A 193 3.96 8.03 -3.01
C ASN A 193 3.55 7.22 -1.77
N LEU A 194 3.16 5.97 -1.96
CA LEU A 194 2.82 5.05 -0.89
C LEU A 194 3.95 4.04 -0.71
N THR A 195 4.46 3.92 0.51
CA THR A 195 5.41 2.86 0.89
C THR A 195 4.90 2.15 2.14
N ILE A 196 4.75 0.84 2.06
CA ILE A 196 4.38 -0.01 3.18
C ILE A 196 5.56 -0.90 3.52
N TYR A 197 5.97 -0.86 4.78
CA TYR A 197 6.99 -1.72 5.34
C TYR A 197 6.32 -2.89 6.05
N PHE A 198 6.61 -4.09 5.59
CA PHE A 198 6.15 -5.33 6.22
C PHE A 198 7.31 -5.98 6.97
N ARG A 199 7.03 -6.52 8.13
CA ARG A 199 8.00 -7.20 8.98
C ARG A 199 7.62 -8.65 9.18
N SER A 200 8.61 -9.53 9.08
CA SER A 200 8.54 -10.94 9.50
C SER A 200 9.78 -11.24 10.34
N ASN A 201 9.59 -11.58 11.61
CA ASN A 201 10.68 -11.70 12.59
C ASN A 201 11.56 -10.44 12.62
N TYR A 202 12.84 -10.55 12.28
CA TYR A 202 13.82 -9.46 12.23
C TYR A 202 14.09 -8.94 10.80
N VAL A 203 13.28 -9.34 9.84
CA VAL A 203 13.39 -8.92 8.45
C VAL A 203 12.29 -7.91 8.11
N VAL A 204 12.65 -6.84 7.41
CA VAL A 204 11.74 -5.83 6.86
C VAL A 204 11.82 -5.86 5.34
N GLU A 205 10.67 -5.83 4.70
CA GLU A 205 10.53 -5.66 3.25
C GLU A 205 9.73 -4.38 2.97
N SER A 206 10.16 -3.59 1.99
CA SER A 206 9.46 -2.38 1.57
C SER A 206 8.76 -2.59 0.23
N TYR A 207 7.53 -2.08 0.13
CA TYR A 207 6.70 -2.14 -1.06
C TYR A 207 6.20 -0.74 -1.37
N SER A 208 6.65 -0.18 -2.48
CA SER A 208 6.33 1.19 -2.88
C SER A 208 5.49 1.19 -4.15
N GLN A 209 4.52 2.09 -4.19
CA GLN A 209 3.72 2.41 -5.36
C GLN A 209 3.63 3.92 -5.52
N ARG A 210 3.53 4.37 -6.77
CA ARG A 210 3.27 5.76 -7.12
C ARG A 210 2.08 5.79 -8.07
N PHE A 211 1.05 6.56 -7.74
CA PHE A 211 -0.18 6.66 -8.51
C PHE A 211 -0.84 8.02 -8.32
N GLN A 212 -1.69 8.40 -9.24
CA GLN A 212 -2.67 9.48 -9.08
C GLN A 212 -4.00 8.90 -8.57
N ILE A 213 -4.83 9.70 -7.93
CA ILE A 213 -6.16 9.24 -7.49
C ILE A 213 -6.98 8.72 -8.69
N SER A 214 -6.91 9.40 -9.83
CA SER A 214 -7.58 8.99 -11.06
C SER A 214 -7.21 7.57 -11.53
N ASP A 215 -5.97 7.11 -11.30
CA ASP A 215 -5.52 5.77 -11.69
C ASP A 215 -6.21 4.65 -10.89
N ILE A 216 -6.66 4.97 -9.68
CA ILE A 216 -7.23 3.99 -8.74
C ILE A 216 -8.74 4.14 -8.53
N VAL A 217 -9.38 5.08 -9.23
CA VAL A 217 -10.84 5.25 -9.17
C VAL A 217 -11.53 4.04 -9.81
N LYS A 218 -12.46 3.47 -9.07
CA LYS A 218 -13.38 2.42 -9.50
C LYS A 218 -14.75 2.70 -8.89
N PRO A 219 -15.69 3.29 -9.65
CA PRO A 219 -17.03 3.60 -9.13
C PRO A 219 -17.73 2.36 -8.57
N ASP A 220 -18.64 2.57 -7.63
CA ASP A 220 -19.51 1.50 -7.15
C ASP A 220 -20.51 1.04 -8.24
N MET A 221 -21.22 -0.04 -7.95
CA MET A 221 -22.21 -0.61 -8.84
C MET A 221 -23.35 0.37 -9.12
N VAL A 222 -23.86 0.35 -10.34
CA VAL A 222 -25.02 1.14 -10.79
C VAL A 222 -26.29 0.69 -10.09
N ASN A 223 -27.15 1.64 -9.73
CA ASN A 223 -28.52 1.34 -9.31
C ASN A 223 -29.45 1.25 -10.54
N ILE A 224 -30.21 0.17 -10.66
CA ILE A 224 -31.15 -0.03 -11.79
C ILE A 224 -32.56 -0.04 -11.25
N ILE A 225 -33.40 0.86 -11.74
CA ILE A 225 -34.82 0.95 -11.37
C ILE A 225 -35.68 0.69 -12.60
N LYS A 226 -36.67 -0.21 -12.48
CA LYS A 226 -37.66 -0.42 -13.53
C LYS A 226 -38.72 0.67 -13.49
N LYS A 227 -38.92 1.37 -14.62
CA LYS A 227 -40.03 2.30 -14.84
C LYS A 227 -40.78 1.90 -16.12
N ASN A 228 -41.98 1.34 -15.95
CA ASN A 228 -42.77 0.85 -17.08
C ASN A 228 -41.97 -0.14 -17.99
N ASN A 229 -41.74 0.23 -19.24
CA ASN A 229 -40.99 -0.55 -20.24
C ASN A 229 -39.53 -0.09 -20.40
N THR A 230 -39.01 0.70 -19.46
CA THR A 230 -37.62 1.16 -19.46
C THR A 230 -36.95 0.86 -18.13
N LEU A 231 -35.63 0.76 -18.16
CA LEU A 231 -34.76 0.76 -17.00
C LEU A 231 -34.17 2.15 -16.86
N GLU A 232 -34.29 2.73 -15.66
CA GLU A 232 -33.55 3.92 -15.28
C GLU A 232 -32.24 3.49 -14.62
N LEU A 233 -31.12 3.97 -15.17
CA LEU A 233 -29.77 3.68 -14.72
C LEU A 233 -29.31 4.84 -13.86
N GLN A 234 -29.25 4.64 -12.57
CA GLN A 234 -28.85 5.70 -11.64
C GLN A 234 -27.39 5.55 -11.25
N TYR A 235 -26.72 6.67 -11.10
CA TYR A 235 -25.35 6.69 -10.58
C TYR A 235 -25.29 6.04 -9.20
N PRO A 236 -24.14 5.41 -8.85
CA PRO A 236 -23.92 4.93 -7.50
C PRO A 236 -24.10 6.05 -6.47
N ASN A 237 -24.63 5.72 -5.29
CA ASN A 237 -24.83 6.72 -4.23
C ASN A 237 -23.52 7.38 -3.78
N THR A 238 -22.40 6.72 -3.99
CA THR A 238 -21.05 7.23 -3.71
C THR A 238 -20.57 8.23 -4.77
N TRP A 239 -21.24 8.31 -5.94
CA TRP A 239 -20.87 9.21 -7.03
C TRP A 239 -21.79 10.41 -7.09
N ASN A 240 -21.55 11.37 -6.19
CA ASN A 240 -22.37 12.58 -6.06
C ASN A 240 -21.51 13.77 -5.64
N ALA A 241 -22.01 14.98 -5.87
CA ALA A 241 -21.42 16.19 -5.32
C ALA A 241 -21.44 16.16 -3.78
N PRO A 242 -20.39 16.69 -3.09
CA PRO A 242 -19.22 17.39 -3.65
C PRO A 242 -18.06 16.48 -4.09
N PHE A 243 -18.18 15.16 -3.99
CA PHE A 243 -17.04 14.24 -4.15
C PHE A 243 -16.82 13.76 -5.58
N SER A 244 -17.80 13.93 -6.46
CA SER A 244 -17.69 13.56 -7.87
C SER A 244 -18.62 14.41 -8.70
N TYR A 245 -18.07 15.18 -9.65
CA TYR A 245 -18.79 16.09 -10.52
C TYR A 245 -18.90 15.61 -11.95
N PHE A 246 -18.01 14.71 -12.36
CA PHE A 246 -17.91 14.27 -13.75
C PHE A 246 -18.97 13.22 -14.07
N PRO A 247 -19.43 13.17 -15.33
CA PRO A 247 -20.39 12.16 -15.74
C PRO A 247 -19.75 10.77 -15.76
N LEU A 248 -20.58 9.75 -15.62
CA LEU A 248 -20.20 8.35 -15.83
C LEU A 248 -20.69 7.89 -17.19
N THR A 249 -19.83 7.17 -17.90
CA THR A 249 -20.20 6.41 -19.08
C THR A 249 -20.73 5.04 -18.66
N PHE A 250 -21.94 4.70 -19.12
CA PHE A 250 -22.53 3.37 -18.91
C PHE A 250 -22.10 2.41 -20.00
N GLN A 251 -21.74 1.22 -19.60
CA GLN A 251 -21.60 0.09 -20.50
C GLN A 251 -22.75 -0.88 -20.27
N VAL A 252 -23.59 -1.07 -21.32
CA VAL A 252 -24.77 -1.93 -21.26
C VAL A 252 -24.58 -3.14 -22.16
N LYS A 253 -24.87 -4.32 -21.61
CA LYS A 253 -24.80 -5.62 -22.28
C LYS A 253 -26.11 -6.36 -22.12
N GLU A 254 -26.72 -6.79 -23.22
CA GLU A 254 -27.92 -7.61 -23.22
C GLU A 254 -27.57 -9.09 -23.40
N ILE A 255 -28.01 -9.93 -22.49
CA ILE A 255 -27.79 -11.37 -22.51
C ILE A 255 -29.12 -12.12 -22.64
N ARG A 256 -29.22 -13.03 -23.60
CA ARG A 256 -30.33 -14.01 -23.67
C ARG A 256 -29.87 -15.32 -23.08
N CYS A 257 -30.38 -15.64 -21.92
CA CYS A 257 -30.00 -16.85 -21.18
C CYS A 257 -30.91 -18.02 -21.55
N ARG A 258 -30.33 -19.13 -21.92
CA ARG A 258 -31.10 -20.39 -22.14
C ARG A 258 -31.45 -21.08 -20.85
N LYS A 259 -30.58 -20.99 -19.84
CA LYS A 259 -30.78 -21.50 -18.48
C LYS A 259 -30.45 -20.39 -17.47
N LYS A 260 -31.05 -20.48 -16.27
CA LYS A 260 -30.87 -19.49 -15.22
C LYS A 260 -29.40 -19.38 -14.72
N SER A 261 -28.64 -20.48 -14.85
CA SER A 261 -27.21 -20.58 -14.55
C SER A 261 -26.30 -19.84 -15.56
N ASP A 262 -26.77 -19.60 -16.78
CA ASP A 262 -25.93 -19.08 -17.87
C ASP A 262 -25.95 -17.53 -17.96
N CYS A 263 -26.64 -16.89 -17.01
CA CYS A 263 -26.82 -15.43 -16.98
C CYS A 263 -25.72 -14.75 -16.16
N ASP A 264 -24.47 -14.94 -16.54
CA ASP A 264 -23.36 -14.23 -15.92
C ASP A 264 -22.93 -13.04 -16.79
N CYS A 265 -22.99 -11.85 -16.20
CA CYS A 265 -22.53 -10.61 -16.87
C CYS A 265 -21.03 -10.62 -17.18
N ALA A 266 -20.22 -11.35 -16.42
CA ALA A 266 -18.79 -11.47 -16.64
C ALA A 266 -18.45 -12.42 -17.81
N SER A 267 -19.41 -13.27 -18.26
CA SER A 267 -19.15 -14.23 -19.31
C SER A 267 -18.77 -13.54 -20.63
N ARG A 268 -17.79 -14.12 -21.34
CA ARG A 268 -17.30 -13.63 -22.64
C ARG A 268 -18.23 -13.99 -23.82
N GLN A 269 -19.43 -14.50 -23.58
CA GLN A 269 -20.36 -14.76 -24.67
C GLN A 269 -20.62 -13.51 -25.50
N SER A 270 -20.61 -13.64 -26.82
CA SER A 270 -20.72 -12.57 -27.81
C SER A 270 -22.06 -11.83 -27.71
N SER A 271 -22.16 -10.93 -26.80
CA SER A 271 -23.26 -10.01 -26.65
C SER A 271 -22.80 -8.63 -27.11
N LYS A 272 -23.65 -7.95 -27.88
CA LYS A 272 -23.37 -6.57 -28.27
C LYS A 272 -23.24 -5.71 -27.01
N VAL A 273 -22.11 -5.04 -26.86
CA VAL A 273 -21.85 -4.07 -25.81
C VAL A 273 -22.14 -2.69 -26.36
N ASN A 274 -22.91 -1.89 -25.64
CA ASN A 274 -23.22 -0.51 -25.98
C ASN A 274 -22.63 0.41 -24.91
N LEU A 275 -21.98 1.48 -25.35
CA LEU A 275 -21.57 2.59 -24.50
C LEU A 275 -22.61 3.69 -24.62
N ILE A 276 -23.12 4.18 -23.53
CA ILE A 276 -24.16 5.22 -23.49
C ILE A 276 -23.88 6.20 -22.35
N GLN A 277 -24.33 7.42 -22.55
CA GLN A 277 -24.41 8.44 -21.48
C GLN A 277 -25.86 8.68 -21.00
N ASP A 278 -26.83 8.17 -21.80
CA ASP A 278 -28.24 8.23 -21.41
C ASP A 278 -28.49 7.28 -20.20
N GLN A 279 -29.24 7.75 -19.26
CA GLN A 279 -29.64 6.99 -18.07
C GLN A 279 -30.88 6.11 -18.29
N HIS A 280 -31.36 5.97 -19.54
CA HIS A 280 -32.54 5.16 -19.86
C HIS A 280 -32.20 4.05 -20.84
N TRP A 281 -32.67 2.84 -20.55
CA TRP A 281 -32.49 1.68 -21.40
C TRP A 281 -33.83 0.95 -21.64
N PRO A 282 -34.18 0.66 -22.89
CA PRO A 282 -35.44 -0.03 -23.18
C PRO A 282 -35.42 -1.48 -22.65
N LEU A 283 -36.50 -1.86 -21.97
CA LEU A 283 -36.64 -3.20 -21.40
C LEU A 283 -37.22 -4.16 -22.42
N LYS A 284 -36.54 -5.29 -22.67
CA LYS A 284 -36.97 -6.36 -23.61
C LYS A 284 -37.30 -7.61 -22.81
N LYS A 285 -38.42 -8.27 -23.18
CA LYS A 285 -38.83 -9.55 -22.58
C LYS A 285 -37.78 -10.64 -22.80
N GLY A 286 -37.48 -11.42 -21.76
CA GLY A 286 -36.55 -12.55 -21.82
C GLY A 286 -35.08 -12.17 -21.99
N VAL A 287 -34.73 -10.92 -21.73
CA VAL A 287 -33.37 -10.42 -21.78
C VAL A 287 -32.92 -10.02 -20.38
N THR A 288 -31.73 -10.45 -20.01
CA THR A 288 -31.01 -9.96 -18.83
C THR A 288 -30.15 -8.77 -19.26
N VAL A 289 -30.30 -7.65 -18.58
CA VAL A 289 -29.51 -6.43 -18.82
C VAL A 289 -28.42 -6.36 -17.78
N CYS A 290 -27.17 -6.26 -18.23
CA CYS A 290 -26.00 -6.03 -17.41
C CYS A 290 -25.48 -4.63 -17.64
N VAL A 291 -25.23 -3.89 -16.56
CA VAL A 291 -24.75 -2.51 -16.62
C VAL A 291 -23.56 -2.33 -15.71
N ARG A 292 -22.57 -1.58 -16.17
CA ARG A 292 -21.47 -1.07 -15.35
C ARG A 292 -21.10 0.33 -15.77
N VAL A 293 -20.35 1.04 -14.94
CA VAL A 293 -19.98 2.43 -15.19
C VAL A 293 -18.48 2.66 -15.07
N GLN A 294 -18.04 3.72 -15.70
CA GLN A 294 -16.68 4.22 -15.69
C GLN A 294 -16.73 5.74 -15.63
N ASP A 295 -15.76 6.38 -14.96
CA ASP A 295 -15.58 7.82 -15.05
C ASP A 295 -15.22 8.20 -16.48
N ASP A 296 -16.02 9.08 -17.07
CA ASP A 296 -15.88 9.49 -18.46
C ASP A 296 -14.63 10.35 -18.69
N LEU A 297 -14.24 11.15 -17.71
CA LEU A 297 -13.11 12.06 -17.82
C LEU A 297 -11.76 11.33 -17.78
N CYS A 298 -11.57 10.47 -16.81
CA CYS A 298 -10.28 9.82 -16.56
C CYS A 298 -10.17 8.42 -17.12
N SER A 299 -11.25 7.90 -17.78
CA SER A 299 -11.29 6.51 -18.22
C SER A 299 -10.91 5.52 -17.12
N SER A 300 -11.46 5.73 -15.91
CA SER A 300 -11.16 4.95 -14.72
C SER A 300 -11.39 3.45 -14.90
N ALA A 301 -11.11 2.64 -13.89
CA ALA A 301 -11.52 1.24 -13.90
C ALA A 301 -13.06 1.12 -13.94
N TRP A 302 -13.57 0.15 -14.71
CA TRP A 302 -15.00 -0.15 -14.73
C TRP A 302 -15.47 -0.65 -13.37
N SER A 303 -16.68 -0.21 -12.96
CA SER A 303 -17.36 -0.78 -11.80
C SER A 303 -17.62 -2.29 -11.99
N GLU A 304 -18.03 -2.96 -10.93
CA GLU A 304 -18.60 -4.29 -11.07
C GLU A 304 -19.94 -4.23 -11.84
N TRP A 305 -20.32 -5.36 -12.45
CA TRP A 305 -21.57 -5.46 -13.19
C TRP A 305 -22.77 -5.50 -12.25
N THR A 306 -23.75 -4.62 -12.48
CA THR A 306 -25.11 -4.76 -11.95
C THR A 306 -25.95 -5.52 -12.97
N GLN A 307 -26.74 -6.46 -12.48
CA GLN A 307 -27.59 -7.30 -13.32
C GLN A 307 -29.07 -7.05 -13.03
N TYR A 308 -29.85 -6.76 -14.09
CA TYR A 308 -31.30 -6.73 -14.03
C TYR A 308 -31.90 -7.92 -14.80
N LYS A 309 -32.66 -8.78 -14.11
CA LYS A 309 -33.37 -9.91 -14.69
C LYS A 309 -34.84 -9.57 -14.87
N TYR A 310 -35.34 -9.67 -16.11
CA TYR A 310 -36.75 -9.53 -16.35
C TYR A 310 -37.50 -10.73 -15.76
N VAL A 311 -38.22 -10.55 -14.68
CA VAL A 311 -39.11 -11.57 -14.08
C VAL A 311 -40.51 -11.34 -14.68
N LEU A 312 -41.03 -12.35 -15.38
CA LEU A 312 -42.47 -12.37 -15.75
C LEU A 312 -43.25 -12.48 -14.43
N GLU A 313 -43.94 -11.43 -14.03
CA GLU A 313 -45.00 -11.51 -13.03
C GLU A 313 -46.11 -12.35 -13.66
N ILE A 314 -46.19 -13.63 -13.31
CA ILE A 314 -47.33 -14.47 -13.62
C ILE A 314 -48.44 -14.04 -12.63
N SER A 315 -49.32 -13.15 -13.10
CA SER A 315 -50.59 -12.89 -12.42
C SER A 315 -51.43 -14.17 -12.47
N ILE A 316 -51.40 -14.95 -11.39
CA ILE A 316 -52.33 -16.07 -11.23
C ILE A 316 -53.69 -15.45 -10.88
N PHE A 317 -54.51 -15.23 -11.89
CA PHE A 317 -55.92 -14.97 -11.69
C PHE A 317 -56.53 -16.29 -11.21
N THR A 318 -56.65 -16.47 -9.92
CA THR A 318 -57.52 -17.51 -9.34
C THR A 318 -58.96 -17.12 -9.68
N VAL A 319 -59.52 -17.72 -10.72
CA VAL A 319 -60.97 -17.69 -10.98
C VAL A 319 -61.59 -18.63 -9.97
N PHE A 320 -62.26 -18.09 -8.96
CA PHE A 320 -63.16 -18.84 -8.10
C PHE A 320 -64.46 -19.06 -8.89
N TYR A 321 -64.83 -20.31 -9.14
CA TYR A 321 -66.15 -20.75 -9.57
C TYR A 321 -67.02 -20.98 -8.33
#